data_a2bff50960bdc79c60e6baa0f4fb7251
#
_entry.id   a2bff50960bdc79c60e6baa0f4fb7251
#
_cell.length_a   1.000
_cell.length_b   1.000
_cell.length_c   1.000
_cell.angle_alpha   90.00
_cell.angle_beta   90.00
_cell.angle_gamma   90.00
#
_symmetry.space_group_name_H-M   'P 1'
#
loop_
_entity.id
_entity.type
_entity.pdbx_description
1 polymer ?
#
loop_
_entity_poly.entity_id
_entity_poly.type
_entity_poly.pdbx_seq_one_letter_code
_entity_poly.pdbx_strand_id
1 'polypeptide(L)'
;CIRDRFYADKLGTKLFEDQSNRKCWEGIQNVSDEEIWNLRMTLKNKLIDYIRVQYKDSWLKNQGDPSKVVSILEKINPNALLIGFGRRFATYKRAHLLFTDLDRLAKIVNNEKFPIQFVFTGKAHPADGGGQGLIKHIVEISRRPEFLGKIIFLENYDMRLARRLISGVDVWLNTPTRPLEASGTSGEKAEMNGVLNFSVLDGWWYEGYVEGAGWALTDKRTYENQQYQDQLDAATIYHCLETEIIPTYYAKNSKGYSPDWIQYIKNSIAKIAPDYTMKRMLDDYEDRFYHKLATRSAHISANNYEIAKQLAAWKEEVAQHWDSFQVESFTCDQDLTVNGPVVGKEYNFNLVIDRHELQGMLGAEMVVMKEDPEKHTLSPINTAQFELMKEEGSKLFFKLTTTPSEAGNHKIGFRVYPVNKE
;
A
#
# COMPACT_ATOMS: atom_id res chain seq x y z
N CYS A 1 25.35 5.16 -9.31
CA CYS A 1 24.23 6.09 -9.57
C CYS A 1 24.56 7.48 -9.01
N ILE A 2 24.04 8.54 -9.61
CA ILE A 2 24.30 9.93 -9.13
C ILE A 2 23.73 10.12 -7.73
N ARG A 3 22.48 9.65 -7.52
CA ARG A 3 21.81 9.70 -6.21
C ARG A 3 22.64 8.96 -5.15
N ASP A 4 23.11 7.76 -5.43
CA ASP A 4 23.82 6.95 -4.46
C ASP A 4 25.13 7.60 -4.04
N ARG A 5 25.85 8.22 -4.98
CA ARG A 5 27.06 9.02 -4.65
C ARG A 5 26.72 10.22 -3.78
N PHE A 6 25.62 10.90 -4.10
CA PHE A 6 25.15 12.02 -3.29
C PHE A 6 24.78 11.57 -1.87
N TYR A 7 24.08 10.46 -1.72
CA TYR A 7 23.73 9.93 -0.41
C TYR A 7 24.97 9.45 0.37
N ALA A 8 25.93 8.79 -0.30
CA ALA A 8 27.19 8.42 0.33
C ALA A 8 27.95 9.62 0.88
N ASP A 9 27.99 10.72 0.12
CA ASP A 9 28.64 11.97 0.51
C ASP A 9 27.90 12.69 1.65
N LYS A 10 26.58 12.77 1.59
CA LYS A 10 25.76 13.59 2.51
C LYS A 10 25.22 12.84 3.73
N LEU A 11 24.88 11.56 3.56
CA LEU A 11 24.27 10.73 4.61
C LEU A 11 25.24 9.68 5.19
N GLY A 12 26.39 9.51 4.53
CA GLY A 12 27.42 8.55 4.91
C GLY A 12 27.21 7.16 4.31
N THR A 13 28.31 6.38 4.24
CA THR A 13 28.31 5.04 3.66
C THR A 13 27.54 4.01 4.50
N LYS A 14 27.35 4.25 5.78
CA LYS A 14 26.56 3.41 6.69
C LYS A 14 25.10 3.22 6.21
N LEU A 15 24.56 4.17 5.47
CA LEU A 15 23.24 4.04 4.85
C LEU A 15 23.16 2.80 3.94
N PHE A 16 24.23 2.42 3.26
CA PHE A 16 24.24 1.27 2.35
C PHE A 16 24.51 -0.07 3.05
N GLU A 17 25.01 -0.02 4.28
CA GLU A 17 25.18 -1.20 5.15
C GLU A 17 23.86 -1.57 5.81
N ASP A 18 23.11 -0.55 6.26
CA ASP A 18 21.78 -0.71 6.86
C ASP A 18 20.81 0.37 6.39
N GLN A 19 20.09 0.07 5.32
CA GLN A 19 19.09 0.97 4.74
C GLN A 19 17.82 1.11 5.60
N SER A 20 17.62 0.25 6.60
CA SER A 20 16.50 0.36 7.53
C SER A 20 16.76 1.35 8.68
N ASN A 21 17.98 1.81 8.83
CA ASN A 21 18.38 2.74 9.88
C ASN A 21 17.86 4.16 9.61
N ARG A 22 16.74 4.51 10.24
CA ARG A 22 16.06 5.79 10.10
C ARG A 22 17.00 7.00 10.34
N LYS A 23 17.89 6.91 11.32
CA LYS A 23 18.82 8.02 11.65
C LYS A 23 19.72 8.43 10.49
N CYS A 24 20.12 7.47 9.64
CA CYS A 24 20.91 7.78 8.45
C CYS A 24 20.11 8.65 7.46
N TRP A 25 18.82 8.30 7.24
CA TRP A 25 17.96 9.06 6.34
C TRP A 25 17.58 10.45 6.86
N GLU A 26 17.41 10.60 8.17
CA GLU A 26 17.13 11.89 8.83
C GLU A 26 18.23 12.91 8.56
N GLY A 27 19.45 12.46 8.28
CA GLY A 27 20.58 13.31 7.88
C GLY A 27 20.29 14.21 6.67
N ILE A 28 19.31 13.86 5.81
CA ILE A 28 18.90 14.67 4.66
C ILE A 28 18.36 16.05 5.08
N GLN A 29 17.83 16.18 6.29
CA GLN A 29 17.35 17.46 6.80
C GLN A 29 18.44 18.51 6.93
N ASN A 30 19.70 18.08 7.12
CA ASN A 30 20.85 18.96 7.27
C ASN A 30 21.52 19.31 5.93
N VAL A 31 21.10 18.67 4.83
CA VAL A 31 21.61 18.97 3.49
C VAL A 31 21.02 20.30 3.00
N SER A 32 21.81 21.16 2.38
CA SER A 32 21.31 22.43 1.87
C SER A 32 20.27 22.25 0.76
N ASP A 33 19.28 23.13 0.73
CA ASP A 33 18.21 23.09 -0.27
C ASP A 33 18.75 23.20 -1.69
N GLU A 34 19.78 24.02 -1.88
CA GLU A 34 20.45 24.24 -3.17
C GLU A 34 21.09 22.93 -3.69
N GLU A 35 21.74 22.16 -2.82
CA GLU A 35 22.35 20.87 -3.21
C GLU A 35 21.31 19.85 -3.63
N ILE A 36 20.18 19.76 -2.91
CA ILE A 36 19.08 18.87 -3.27
C ILE A 36 18.45 19.31 -4.59
N TRP A 37 18.22 20.61 -4.77
CA TRP A 37 17.68 21.14 -6.03
C TRP A 37 18.60 20.82 -7.21
N ASN A 38 19.90 21.04 -7.07
CA ASN A 38 20.88 20.77 -8.11
C ASN A 38 20.97 19.28 -8.45
N LEU A 39 20.87 18.40 -7.45
CA LEU A 39 20.75 16.96 -7.69
C LEU A 39 19.50 16.63 -8.53
N ARG A 40 18.34 17.17 -8.15
CA ARG A 40 17.07 16.95 -8.85
C ARG A 40 17.14 17.44 -10.29
N MET A 41 17.66 18.64 -10.51
CA MET A 41 17.85 19.21 -11.86
C MET A 41 18.83 18.39 -12.70
N THR A 42 19.89 17.85 -12.10
CA THR A 42 20.83 16.95 -12.79
C THR A 42 20.14 15.66 -13.25
N LEU A 43 19.33 15.05 -12.40
CA LEU A 43 18.58 13.83 -12.74
C LEU A 43 17.49 14.09 -13.81
N LYS A 44 16.81 15.21 -13.70
CA LYS A 44 15.80 15.65 -14.68
C LYS A 44 16.41 15.92 -16.05
N ASN A 45 17.50 16.65 -16.12
CA ASN A 45 18.21 16.90 -17.39
C ASN A 45 18.67 15.59 -18.04
N LYS A 46 19.18 14.64 -17.27
CA LYS A 46 19.52 13.30 -17.79
C LYS A 46 18.33 12.52 -18.35
N LEU A 47 17.14 12.68 -17.77
CA LEU A 47 15.93 12.13 -18.36
C LEU A 47 15.59 12.82 -19.67
N ILE A 48 15.62 14.14 -19.70
CA ILE A 48 15.30 14.94 -20.90
C ILE A 48 16.26 14.62 -22.04
N ASP A 49 17.57 14.57 -21.78
CA ASP A 49 18.58 14.20 -22.78
C ASP A 49 18.35 12.77 -23.30
N TYR A 50 18.03 11.84 -22.40
CA TYR A 50 17.71 10.48 -22.80
C TYR A 50 16.46 10.43 -23.71
N ILE A 51 15.40 11.18 -23.40
CA ILE A 51 14.22 11.29 -24.23
C ILE A 51 14.58 11.86 -25.60
N ARG A 52 15.33 12.95 -25.67
CA ARG A 52 15.72 13.61 -26.92
C ARG A 52 16.53 12.69 -27.85
N VAL A 53 17.42 11.88 -27.29
CA VAL A 53 18.31 11.02 -28.07
C VAL A 53 17.65 9.69 -28.41
N GLN A 54 17.03 9.02 -27.44
CA GLN A 54 16.57 7.63 -27.61
C GLN A 54 15.21 7.49 -28.32
N TYR A 55 14.36 8.52 -28.21
CA TYR A 55 12.99 8.43 -28.72
C TYR A 55 12.75 9.19 -30.03
N LYS A 56 13.74 9.97 -30.49
CA LYS A 56 13.63 10.71 -31.74
C LYS A 56 13.22 9.82 -32.93
N ASP A 57 13.90 8.70 -33.09
CA ASP A 57 13.69 7.82 -34.24
C ASP A 57 12.34 7.08 -34.17
N SER A 58 11.90 6.71 -32.98
CA SER A 58 10.57 6.13 -32.77
C SER A 58 9.45 7.12 -33.10
N TRP A 59 9.58 8.35 -32.65
CA TRP A 59 8.63 9.40 -32.95
C TRP A 59 8.59 9.76 -34.42
N LEU A 60 9.73 9.80 -35.10
CA LEU A 60 9.79 10.02 -36.56
C LEU A 60 9.00 8.98 -37.32
N LYS A 61 9.10 7.70 -36.92
CA LYS A 61 8.37 6.61 -37.56
C LYS A 61 6.85 6.72 -37.33
N ASN A 62 6.44 7.14 -36.16
CA ASN A 62 5.04 7.08 -35.74
C ASN A 62 4.26 8.38 -35.95
N GLN A 63 4.91 9.52 -36.05
CA GLN A 63 4.24 10.81 -36.25
C GLN A 63 3.94 11.11 -37.71
N GLY A 64 4.63 10.46 -38.67
CA GLY A 64 4.43 10.68 -40.11
C GLY A 64 4.83 12.07 -40.61
N ASP A 65 5.14 13.01 -39.70
CA ASP A 65 5.54 14.39 -40.00
C ASP A 65 6.75 14.76 -39.13
N PRO A 66 7.95 14.87 -39.72
CA PRO A 66 9.17 15.21 -39.00
C PRO A 66 9.10 16.57 -38.26
N SER A 67 8.35 17.52 -38.79
CA SER A 67 8.22 18.86 -38.16
C SER A 67 7.57 18.78 -36.77
N LYS A 68 6.62 17.88 -36.57
CA LYS A 68 5.99 17.62 -35.27
C LYS A 68 6.99 17.06 -34.25
N VAL A 69 7.88 16.19 -34.70
CA VAL A 69 8.93 15.64 -33.81
C VAL A 69 9.88 16.73 -33.35
N VAL A 70 10.32 17.59 -34.26
CA VAL A 70 11.15 18.77 -33.92
C VAL A 70 10.41 19.64 -32.90
N SER A 71 9.15 19.97 -33.18
CA SER A 71 8.33 20.78 -32.27
C SER A 71 8.16 20.14 -30.87
N ILE A 72 7.98 18.83 -30.77
CA ILE A 72 7.90 18.14 -29.47
C ILE A 72 9.21 18.26 -28.73
N LEU A 73 10.34 18.00 -29.39
CA LEU A 73 11.66 18.02 -28.78
C LEU A 73 12.06 19.41 -28.29
N GLU A 74 11.71 20.47 -29.06
CA GLU A 74 11.94 21.87 -28.69
C GLU A 74 11.09 22.30 -27.49
N LYS A 75 9.87 21.78 -27.38
CA LYS A 75 8.95 22.10 -26.28
C LYS A 75 9.29 21.41 -24.96
N ILE A 76 10.18 20.39 -24.94
CA ILE A 76 10.61 19.77 -23.70
C ILE A 76 11.43 20.78 -22.89
N ASN A 77 10.82 21.25 -21.81
CA ASN A 77 11.36 22.33 -20.98
C ASN A 77 11.91 21.78 -19.66
N PRO A 78 13.23 21.86 -19.41
CA PRO A 78 13.83 21.39 -18.15
C PRO A 78 13.35 22.17 -16.93
N ASN A 79 12.87 23.39 -17.12
CA ASN A 79 12.35 24.22 -16.03
C ASN A 79 10.85 24.02 -15.74
N ALA A 80 10.14 23.30 -16.60
CA ALA A 80 8.74 22.94 -16.35
C ALA A 80 8.63 21.92 -15.22
N LEU A 81 7.53 21.98 -14.47
CA LEU A 81 7.15 20.90 -13.55
C LEU A 81 6.87 19.64 -14.39
N LEU A 82 7.58 18.56 -14.11
CA LEU A 82 7.51 17.32 -14.89
C LEU A 82 6.85 16.21 -14.07
N ILE A 83 5.69 15.75 -14.53
CA ILE A 83 4.93 14.69 -13.87
C ILE A 83 5.01 13.40 -14.71
N GLY A 84 5.38 12.30 -14.07
CA GLY A 84 5.53 11.00 -14.72
C GLY A 84 4.44 10.02 -14.33
N PHE A 85 3.97 9.26 -15.33
CA PHE A 85 3.10 8.11 -15.18
C PHE A 85 3.71 6.95 -15.95
N GLY A 86 4.24 5.94 -15.26
CA GLY A 86 4.94 4.82 -15.90
C GLY A 86 4.58 3.48 -15.27
N ARG A 87 3.79 2.67 -15.99
CA ARG A 87 3.32 1.37 -15.48
C ARG A 87 2.72 0.48 -16.57
N ARG A 88 2.39 -0.77 -16.21
CA ARG A 88 1.56 -1.60 -17.06
C ARG A 88 0.19 -0.94 -17.25
N PHE A 89 -0.26 -0.81 -18.48
CA PHE A 89 -1.60 -0.33 -18.81
C PHE A 89 -2.61 -1.46 -18.59
N ALA A 90 -3.45 -1.28 -17.57
CA ALA A 90 -4.62 -2.08 -17.27
C ALA A 90 -5.71 -1.10 -16.82
N THR A 91 -6.98 -1.43 -17.05
CA THR A 91 -8.11 -0.51 -16.82
C THR A 91 -8.16 0.04 -15.40
N TYR A 92 -7.93 -0.81 -14.39
CA TYR A 92 -7.96 -0.39 -12.97
C TYR A 92 -6.85 0.60 -12.59
N LYS A 93 -5.78 0.72 -13.40
CA LYS A 93 -4.71 1.70 -13.19
C LYS A 93 -5.12 3.12 -13.60
N ARG A 94 -6.24 3.25 -14.29
CA ARG A 94 -6.95 4.49 -14.63
C ARG A 94 -6.05 5.59 -15.23
N ALA A 95 -5.20 5.22 -16.20
CA ALA A 95 -4.35 6.18 -16.91
C ALA A 95 -5.16 7.30 -17.59
N HIS A 96 -6.46 7.12 -17.78
CA HIS A 96 -7.39 8.08 -18.41
C HIS A 96 -7.85 9.21 -17.48
N LEU A 97 -7.70 9.11 -16.15
CA LEU A 97 -8.27 10.10 -15.23
C LEU A 97 -7.84 11.53 -15.52
N LEU A 98 -6.57 11.75 -15.87
CA LEU A 98 -6.07 13.08 -16.25
C LEU A 98 -6.74 13.66 -17.50
N PHE A 99 -7.42 12.83 -18.30
CA PHE A 99 -8.06 13.21 -19.56
C PHE A 99 -9.58 13.29 -19.47
N THR A 100 -10.13 13.29 -18.26
CA THR A 100 -11.58 13.36 -18.02
C THR A 100 -12.15 14.74 -18.37
N ASP A 101 -11.38 15.81 -18.11
CA ASP A 101 -11.72 17.19 -18.47
C ASP A 101 -10.57 17.80 -19.28
N LEU A 102 -10.68 17.69 -20.62
CA LEU A 102 -9.63 18.15 -21.52
C LEU A 102 -9.51 19.67 -21.58
N ASP A 103 -10.61 20.40 -21.39
CA ASP A 103 -10.59 21.86 -21.41
C ASP A 103 -9.85 22.41 -20.18
N ARG A 104 -10.09 21.82 -19.01
CA ARG A 104 -9.36 22.16 -17.78
C ARG A 104 -7.90 21.79 -17.89
N LEU A 105 -7.60 20.58 -18.39
CA LEU A 105 -6.23 20.14 -18.61
C LEU A 105 -5.50 21.06 -19.58
N ALA A 106 -6.14 21.46 -20.69
CA ALA A 106 -5.55 22.39 -21.65
C ALA A 106 -5.18 23.73 -21.02
N LYS A 107 -6.04 24.28 -20.16
CA LYS A 107 -5.72 25.50 -19.40
C LYS A 107 -4.50 25.34 -18.49
N ILE A 108 -4.41 24.19 -17.82
CA ILE A 108 -3.28 23.89 -16.92
C ILE A 108 -1.97 23.80 -17.71
N VAL A 109 -1.92 22.99 -18.79
CA VAL A 109 -0.67 22.71 -19.50
C VAL A 109 -0.21 23.86 -20.43
N ASN A 110 -1.10 24.78 -20.77
CA ASN A 110 -0.77 25.95 -21.60
C ASN A 110 -0.56 27.23 -20.77
N ASN A 111 -0.45 27.13 -19.47
CA ASN A 111 -0.09 28.26 -18.63
C ASN A 111 1.40 28.56 -18.79
N GLU A 112 1.73 29.65 -19.49
CA GLU A 112 3.11 30.05 -19.76
C GLU A 112 3.88 30.49 -18.50
N LYS A 113 3.17 31.00 -17.50
CA LYS A 113 3.78 31.41 -16.23
C LYS A 113 4.19 30.22 -15.36
N PHE A 114 3.44 29.13 -15.45
CA PHE A 114 3.65 27.91 -14.66
C PHE A 114 3.70 26.67 -15.58
N PRO A 115 4.72 26.52 -16.42
CA PRO A 115 4.79 25.45 -17.40
C PRO A 115 4.81 24.07 -16.74
N ILE A 116 3.94 23.18 -17.18
CA ILE A 116 3.84 21.80 -16.71
C ILE A 116 3.84 20.84 -17.90
N GLN A 117 4.48 19.69 -17.74
CA GLN A 117 4.52 18.63 -18.73
C GLN A 117 4.26 17.28 -18.08
N PHE A 118 3.54 16.41 -18.80
CA PHE A 118 3.25 15.05 -18.36
C PHE A 118 3.94 14.06 -19.28
N VAL A 119 4.58 13.06 -18.69
CA VAL A 119 5.24 11.96 -19.40
C VAL A 119 4.55 10.66 -19.06
N PHE A 120 3.91 10.06 -20.04
CA PHE A 120 3.28 8.76 -19.95
C PHE A 120 4.16 7.70 -20.61
N THR A 121 4.25 6.52 -20.01
CA THR A 121 4.88 5.37 -20.61
C THR A 121 4.33 4.08 -20.02
N GLY A 122 4.38 3.01 -20.79
CA GLY A 122 3.94 1.69 -20.31
C GLY A 122 3.69 0.74 -21.47
N LYS A 123 3.26 -0.46 -21.10
CA LYS A 123 2.86 -1.52 -22.04
C LYS A 123 1.55 -2.14 -21.57
N ALA A 124 0.69 -2.49 -22.49
CA ALA A 124 -0.47 -3.34 -22.25
C ALA A 124 -0.13 -4.80 -22.57
N HIS A 125 -0.78 -5.74 -21.92
CA HIS A 125 -0.66 -7.14 -22.30
C HIS A 125 -1.27 -7.35 -23.70
N PRO A 126 -0.69 -8.21 -24.56
CA PRO A 126 -1.21 -8.44 -25.92
C PRO A 126 -2.69 -8.87 -25.98
N ALA A 127 -3.20 -9.53 -24.93
CA ALA A 127 -4.60 -9.93 -24.82
C ALA A 127 -5.48 -8.89 -24.10
N ASP A 128 -4.93 -7.75 -23.65
CA ASP A 128 -5.66 -6.69 -22.94
C ASP A 128 -6.05 -5.56 -23.91
N GLY A 129 -7.17 -5.72 -24.60
CA GLY A 129 -7.69 -4.71 -25.53
C GLY A 129 -8.04 -3.39 -24.84
N GLY A 130 -8.48 -3.41 -23.56
CA GLY A 130 -8.75 -2.22 -22.76
C GLY A 130 -7.50 -1.40 -22.50
N GLY A 131 -6.42 -2.05 -22.05
CA GLY A 131 -5.13 -1.40 -21.84
C GLY A 131 -4.53 -0.83 -23.13
N GLN A 132 -4.66 -1.55 -24.24
CA GLN A 132 -4.24 -1.06 -25.57
C GLN A 132 -5.07 0.17 -26.00
N GLY A 133 -6.38 0.15 -25.75
CA GLY A 133 -7.28 1.28 -26.01
C GLY A 133 -6.88 2.53 -25.24
N LEU A 134 -6.48 2.39 -23.96
CA LEU A 134 -5.98 3.51 -23.15
C LEU A 134 -4.70 4.11 -23.72
N ILE A 135 -3.75 3.29 -24.18
CA ILE A 135 -2.53 3.78 -24.83
C ILE A 135 -2.88 4.57 -26.09
N LYS A 136 -3.73 4.01 -26.95
CA LYS A 136 -4.18 4.67 -28.17
C LYS A 136 -4.82 6.03 -27.87
N HIS A 137 -5.72 6.08 -26.91
CA HIS A 137 -6.40 7.30 -26.47
C HIS A 137 -5.42 8.40 -26.03
N ILE A 138 -4.45 8.06 -25.18
CA ILE A 138 -3.44 9.01 -24.71
C ILE A 138 -2.56 9.51 -25.86
N VAL A 139 -2.14 8.62 -26.77
CA VAL A 139 -1.36 9.00 -27.94
C VAL A 139 -2.14 9.94 -28.87
N GLU A 140 -3.44 9.70 -29.08
CA GLU A 140 -4.31 10.58 -29.89
C GLU A 140 -4.43 11.97 -29.25
N ILE A 141 -4.63 12.06 -27.91
CA ILE A 141 -4.69 13.34 -27.21
C ILE A 141 -3.34 14.06 -27.29
N SER A 142 -2.23 13.37 -27.10
CA SER A 142 -0.88 13.97 -27.15
C SER A 142 -0.53 14.64 -28.47
N ARG A 143 -1.25 14.27 -29.55
CA ARG A 143 -1.07 14.82 -30.91
C ARG A 143 -1.92 16.05 -31.22
N ARG A 144 -2.89 16.38 -30.34
CA ARG A 144 -3.72 17.57 -30.51
C ARG A 144 -2.89 18.84 -30.34
N PRO A 145 -3.19 19.92 -31.06
CA PRO A 145 -2.40 21.16 -31.01
C PRO A 145 -2.19 21.70 -29.59
N GLU A 146 -3.23 21.66 -28.75
CA GLU A 146 -3.23 22.17 -27.39
C GLU A 146 -2.35 21.33 -26.43
N PHE A 147 -2.09 20.06 -26.77
CA PHE A 147 -1.33 19.13 -25.93
C PHE A 147 0.04 18.77 -26.49
N LEU A 148 0.34 19.20 -27.72
CA LEU A 148 1.59 18.84 -28.41
C LEU A 148 2.82 19.35 -27.64
N GLY A 149 3.68 18.41 -27.21
CA GLY A 149 4.86 18.68 -26.38
C GLY A 149 4.56 18.96 -24.92
N LYS A 150 3.27 18.92 -24.50
CA LYS A 150 2.82 19.03 -23.10
C LYS A 150 2.44 17.70 -22.50
N ILE A 151 1.75 16.87 -23.29
CA ILE A 151 1.47 15.47 -22.98
C ILE A 151 2.38 14.63 -23.88
N ILE A 152 3.31 13.89 -23.29
CA ILE A 152 4.34 13.13 -23.99
C ILE A 152 4.15 11.66 -23.70
N PHE A 153 3.93 10.83 -24.73
CA PHE A 153 3.92 9.39 -24.60
C PHE A 153 5.25 8.79 -25.07
N LEU A 154 5.94 8.05 -24.18
CA LEU A 154 7.19 7.37 -24.50
C LEU A 154 6.92 5.89 -24.72
N GLU A 155 7.32 5.40 -25.89
CA GLU A 155 7.19 4.00 -26.29
C GLU A 155 8.28 3.13 -25.65
N ASN A 156 8.12 1.81 -25.81
CA ASN A 156 9.13 0.81 -25.43
C ASN A 156 9.56 0.86 -23.96
N TYR A 157 8.59 1.02 -23.06
CA TYR A 157 8.85 1.00 -21.62
C TYR A 157 9.67 -0.22 -21.20
N ASP A 158 10.88 0.01 -20.75
CA ASP A 158 11.84 -0.96 -20.28
C ASP A 158 12.51 -0.50 -18.97
N MET A 159 13.40 -1.32 -18.40
CA MET A 159 14.10 -0.97 -17.17
C MET A 159 15.01 0.26 -17.31
N ARG A 160 15.54 0.52 -18.49
CA ARG A 160 16.42 1.66 -18.75
C ARG A 160 15.62 2.96 -18.72
N LEU A 161 14.47 3.00 -19.40
CA LEU A 161 13.55 4.12 -19.36
C LEU A 161 12.97 4.30 -17.94
N ALA A 162 12.53 3.20 -17.30
CA ALA A 162 11.97 3.23 -15.97
C ALA A 162 12.92 3.89 -14.94
N ARG A 163 14.21 3.52 -14.94
CA ARG A 163 15.20 4.14 -14.05
C ARG A 163 15.33 5.64 -14.27
N ARG A 164 15.32 6.10 -15.55
CA ARG A 164 15.43 7.51 -15.88
C ARG A 164 14.18 8.27 -15.45
N LEU A 165 13.01 7.72 -15.75
CA LEU A 165 11.73 8.34 -15.44
C LEU A 165 11.52 8.47 -13.93
N ILE A 166 11.65 7.37 -13.18
CA ILE A 166 11.47 7.35 -11.72
C ILE A 166 12.44 8.28 -10.99
N SER A 167 13.64 8.51 -11.53
CA SER A 167 14.59 9.44 -10.91
C SER A 167 14.54 10.84 -11.48
N GLY A 168 13.96 11.05 -12.66
CA GLY A 168 14.07 12.31 -13.41
C GLY A 168 12.85 13.21 -13.39
N VAL A 169 11.64 12.69 -13.14
CA VAL A 169 10.43 13.51 -12.99
C VAL A 169 10.38 14.18 -11.63
N ASP A 170 9.58 15.21 -11.47
CA ASP A 170 9.40 15.91 -10.19
C ASP A 170 8.31 15.26 -9.34
N VAL A 171 7.25 14.78 -9.99
CA VAL A 171 6.11 14.10 -9.35
C VAL A 171 5.85 12.77 -10.03
N TRP A 172 5.58 11.75 -9.24
CA TRP A 172 5.14 10.43 -9.68
C TRP A 172 3.65 10.28 -9.47
N LEU A 173 2.89 10.24 -10.56
CA LEU A 173 1.43 10.11 -10.53
C LEU A 173 1.00 8.65 -10.53
N ASN A 174 0.08 8.28 -9.62
CA ASN A 174 -0.42 6.92 -9.48
C ASN A 174 -1.92 6.93 -9.13
N THR A 175 -2.76 6.38 -10.01
CA THR A 175 -4.20 6.55 -9.97
C THR A 175 -5.00 5.23 -9.98
N PRO A 176 -4.64 4.20 -9.20
CA PRO A 176 -5.36 2.93 -9.23
C PRO A 176 -6.80 3.08 -8.71
N THR A 177 -7.68 2.18 -9.13
CA THR A 177 -8.98 2.00 -8.50
C THR A 177 -8.81 1.34 -7.15
N ARG A 178 -9.31 1.94 -6.09
CA ARG A 178 -9.33 1.33 -4.75
C ARG A 178 -10.33 0.17 -4.67
N PRO A 179 -10.03 -0.93 -3.98
CA PRO A 179 -8.78 -1.32 -3.30
C PRO A 179 -7.95 -2.30 -4.14
N LEU A 180 -7.79 -2.06 -5.44
CA LEU A 180 -7.22 -3.03 -6.38
C LEU A 180 -5.69 -3.01 -6.49
N GLU A 181 -5.02 -1.99 -5.95
CA GLU A 181 -3.56 -1.95 -5.87
C GLU A 181 -3.09 -2.58 -4.56
N ALA A 182 -2.54 -3.79 -4.63
CA ALA A 182 -2.13 -4.52 -3.43
C ALA A 182 -0.96 -3.87 -2.68
N SER A 183 0.00 -3.30 -3.40
CA SER A 183 1.14 -2.55 -2.85
C SER A 183 1.58 -1.45 -3.79
N GLY A 184 2.19 -1.78 -4.92
CA GLY A 184 2.92 -0.85 -5.78
C GLY A 184 4.32 -0.55 -5.21
N THR A 185 5.34 -0.54 -6.07
CA THR A 185 6.73 -0.26 -5.65
C THR A 185 7.35 0.88 -6.43
N SER A 186 6.67 1.39 -7.46
CA SER A 186 7.20 2.47 -8.30
C SER A 186 7.24 3.80 -7.56
N GLY A 187 6.22 4.09 -6.74
CA GLY A 187 6.18 5.27 -5.89
C GLY A 187 7.27 5.26 -4.82
N GLU A 188 7.52 4.13 -4.17
CA GLU A 188 8.62 3.93 -3.22
C GLU A 188 9.98 4.24 -3.85
N LYS A 189 10.22 3.72 -5.07
CA LYS A 189 11.45 3.98 -5.82
C LYS A 189 11.58 5.44 -6.25
N ALA A 190 10.48 6.07 -6.65
CA ALA A 190 10.45 7.49 -7.02
C ALA A 190 10.84 8.36 -5.82
N GLU A 191 10.23 8.10 -4.68
CA GLU A 191 10.43 8.78 -3.44
C GLU A 191 11.89 8.70 -2.96
N MET A 192 12.49 7.51 -2.94
CA MET A 192 13.91 7.31 -2.62
C MET A 192 14.85 8.07 -3.57
N ASN A 193 14.35 8.58 -4.69
CA ASN A 193 15.09 9.44 -5.62
C ASN A 193 14.74 10.94 -5.45
N GLY A 194 13.95 11.31 -4.45
CA GLY A 194 13.51 12.68 -4.23
C GLY A 194 12.44 13.13 -5.25
N VAL A 195 11.70 12.18 -5.82
CA VAL A 195 10.51 12.43 -6.64
C VAL A 195 9.29 12.31 -5.73
N LEU A 196 8.44 13.34 -5.72
CA LEU A 196 7.29 13.36 -4.82
C LEU A 196 6.15 12.49 -5.34
N ASN A 197 5.59 11.65 -4.47
CA ASN A 197 4.50 10.77 -4.85
C ASN A 197 3.16 11.50 -4.78
N PHE A 198 2.36 11.38 -5.85
CA PHE A 198 0.98 11.85 -5.92
C PHE A 198 0.08 10.69 -6.31
N SER A 199 -0.65 10.16 -5.35
CA SER A 199 -1.37 8.91 -5.53
C SER A 199 -2.70 8.87 -4.80
N VAL A 200 -3.59 8.02 -5.29
CA VAL A 200 -4.72 7.51 -4.52
C VAL A 200 -4.18 6.81 -3.27
N LEU A 201 -4.90 6.93 -2.14
CA LEU A 201 -4.60 6.22 -0.90
C LEU A 201 -4.98 4.75 -1.03
N ASP A 202 -4.11 3.99 -1.68
CA ASP A 202 -4.22 2.55 -1.90
C ASP A 202 -2.83 1.92 -1.92
N GLY A 203 -2.74 0.61 -1.66
CA GLY A 203 -1.48 -0.10 -1.56
C GLY A 203 -0.54 0.53 -0.51
N TRP A 204 0.75 0.65 -0.83
CA TRP A 204 1.75 1.18 0.09
C TRP A 204 1.47 2.62 0.53
N TRP A 205 0.85 3.45 -0.35
CA TRP A 205 0.58 4.86 -0.03
C TRP A 205 -0.51 5.04 1.03
N TYR A 206 -1.39 4.04 1.20
CA TYR A 206 -2.36 4.02 2.29
C TYR A 206 -1.68 4.01 3.67
N GLU A 207 -0.56 3.30 3.79
CA GLU A 207 0.22 3.19 5.03
C GLU A 207 1.32 4.26 5.11
N GLY A 208 1.95 4.59 3.98
CA GLY A 208 3.15 5.43 3.91
C GLY A 208 2.92 6.92 3.73
N TYR A 209 1.69 7.35 3.47
CA TYR A 209 1.43 8.77 3.27
C TYR A 209 1.68 9.58 4.55
N VAL A 210 2.53 10.61 4.39
CA VAL A 210 2.80 11.62 5.42
C VAL A 210 2.53 13.00 4.82
N GLU A 211 1.73 13.80 5.50
CA GLU A 211 1.46 15.18 5.11
C GLU A 211 2.76 15.98 5.00
N GLY A 212 2.88 16.76 3.93
CA GLY A 212 4.12 17.52 3.63
C GLY A 212 5.28 16.66 3.09
N ALA A 213 5.01 15.41 2.64
CA ALA A 213 5.98 14.51 2.02
C ALA A 213 5.52 14.01 0.63
N GLY A 214 4.42 14.47 0.14
CA GLY A 214 3.79 14.11 -1.13
C GLY A 214 2.31 14.47 -1.08
N TRP A 215 1.53 14.02 -2.06
CA TRP A 215 0.10 14.30 -2.14
C TRP A 215 -0.73 13.03 -2.26
N ALA A 216 -1.91 13.08 -1.68
CA ALA A 216 -2.86 11.98 -1.71
C ALA A 216 -4.26 12.44 -2.12
N LEU A 217 -4.98 11.59 -2.83
CA LEU A 217 -6.41 11.73 -2.97
C LEU A 217 -7.02 11.22 -1.66
N THR A 218 -7.40 12.15 -0.78
CA THR A 218 -7.72 11.87 0.63
C THR A 218 -9.06 11.19 0.87
N ASP A 219 -9.97 11.19 -0.11
CA ASP A 219 -11.21 10.43 0.03
C ASP A 219 -10.92 8.92 0.02
N LYS A 220 -11.13 8.28 1.16
CA LYS A 220 -10.92 6.84 1.35
C LYS A 220 -12.15 6.00 0.99
N ARG A 221 -13.28 6.64 0.71
CA ARG A 221 -14.53 5.95 0.35
C ARG A 221 -14.41 5.32 -1.03
N THR A 222 -15.07 4.20 -1.20
CA THR A 222 -15.29 3.56 -2.49
C THR A 222 -16.77 3.74 -2.86
N TYR A 223 -17.03 3.95 -4.14
CA TYR A 223 -18.37 4.11 -4.66
C TYR A 223 -18.69 2.93 -5.57
N GLU A 224 -19.93 2.45 -5.53
CA GLU A 224 -20.39 1.38 -6.41
C GLU A 224 -20.38 1.83 -7.90
N ASN A 225 -20.64 3.11 -8.14
CA ASN A 225 -20.57 3.69 -9.48
C ASN A 225 -19.14 4.14 -9.80
N GLN A 226 -18.42 3.34 -10.58
CA GLN A 226 -17.04 3.61 -10.99
C GLN A 226 -16.89 4.94 -11.76
N GLN A 227 -17.85 5.29 -12.60
CA GLN A 227 -17.80 6.55 -13.37
C GLN A 227 -17.87 7.76 -12.44
N TYR A 228 -18.70 7.71 -11.42
CA TYR A 228 -18.79 8.76 -10.41
C TYR A 228 -17.48 8.88 -9.61
N GLN A 229 -16.92 7.73 -9.22
CA GLN A 229 -15.60 7.68 -8.55
C GLN A 229 -14.51 8.31 -9.43
N ASP A 230 -14.49 7.99 -10.71
CA ASP A 230 -13.49 8.51 -11.65
C ASP A 230 -13.62 10.03 -11.83
N GLN A 231 -14.84 10.56 -11.92
CA GLN A 231 -15.08 12.01 -11.99
C GLN A 231 -14.61 12.73 -10.73
N LEU A 232 -14.90 12.20 -9.56
CA LEU A 232 -14.48 12.76 -8.28
C LEU A 232 -12.96 12.74 -8.11
N ASP A 233 -12.33 11.61 -8.39
CA ASP A 233 -10.88 11.47 -8.31
C ASP A 233 -10.18 12.39 -9.33
N ALA A 234 -10.68 12.50 -10.56
CA ALA A 234 -10.14 13.42 -11.56
C ALA A 234 -10.26 14.89 -11.13
N ALA A 235 -11.42 15.29 -10.60
CA ALA A 235 -11.62 16.64 -10.07
C ALA A 235 -10.66 16.95 -8.92
N THR A 236 -10.39 15.97 -8.05
CA THR A 236 -9.43 16.09 -6.96
C THR A 236 -8.00 16.22 -7.48
N ILE A 237 -7.62 15.45 -8.52
CA ILE A 237 -6.31 15.57 -9.16
C ILE A 237 -6.10 16.99 -9.70
N TYR A 238 -7.05 17.53 -10.44
CA TYR A 238 -6.93 18.89 -10.96
C TYR A 238 -6.87 19.93 -9.84
N HIS A 239 -7.68 19.78 -8.83
CA HIS A 239 -7.68 20.68 -7.67
C HIS A 239 -6.30 20.68 -6.99
N CYS A 240 -5.74 19.53 -6.64
CA CYS A 240 -4.41 19.44 -6.06
C CYS A 240 -3.32 20.04 -6.96
N LEU A 241 -3.40 19.81 -8.27
CA LEU A 241 -2.46 20.42 -9.22
C LEU A 241 -2.53 21.95 -9.18
N GLU A 242 -3.72 22.52 -9.22
CA GLU A 242 -3.94 23.97 -9.33
C GLU A 242 -3.68 24.72 -8.03
N THR A 243 -4.05 24.12 -6.87
CA THR A 243 -4.01 24.82 -5.57
C THR A 243 -2.81 24.49 -4.71
N GLU A 244 -2.13 23.36 -4.94
CA GLU A 244 -1.04 22.89 -4.09
C GLU A 244 0.25 22.64 -4.89
N ILE A 245 0.23 21.67 -5.82
CA ILE A 245 1.46 21.16 -6.45
C ILE A 245 2.15 22.23 -7.30
N ILE A 246 1.41 22.86 -8.21
CA ILE A 246 1.97 23.92 -9.09
C ILE A 246 2.40 25.14 -8.27
N PRO A 247 1.59 25.70 -7.38
CA PRO A 247 2.01 26.82 -6.55
C PRO A 247 3.26 26.52 -5.72
N THR A 248 3.33 25.37 -5.06
CA THR A 248 4.47 24.97 -4.25
C THR A 248 5.76 24.85 -5.07
N TYR A 249 5.69 24.26 -6.28
CA TYR A 249 6.87 24.15 -7.16
C TYR A 249 7.38 25.50 -7.65
N TYR A 250 6.47 26.44 -7.95
CA TYR A 250 6.80 27.73 -8.52
C TYR A 250 6.98 28.86 -7.49
N ALA A 251 6.81 28.60 -6.20
CA ALA A 251 7.15 29.54 -5.13
C ALA A 251 8.69 29.67 -4.96
N LYS A 252 9.36 30.05 -6.05
CA LYS A 252 10.83 30.10 -6.11
C LYS A 252 11.36 31.32 -5.43
N ASN A 253 12.44 31.14 -4.65
CA ASN A 253 13.22 32.21 -4.04
C ASN A 253 14.17 32.91 -5.06
N SER A 254 14.97 33.87 -4.60
CA SER A 254 15.95 34.57 -5.43
C SER A 254 17.06 33.68 -6.02
N LYS A 255 17.24 32.45 -5.49
CA LYS A 255 18.20 31.46 -6.01
C LYS A 255 17.57 30.52 -7.05
N GLY A 256 16.27 30.66 -7.36
CA GLY A 256 15.59 29.93 -8.42
C GLY A 256 15.03 28.57 -8.04
N TYR A 257 14.95 28.22 -6.75
CA TYR A 257 14.28 27.01 -6.25
C TYR A 257 13.21 27.33 -5.19
N SER A 258 12.26 26.43 -5.00
CA SER A 258 11.23 26.53 -3.96
C SER A 258 11.71 25.86 -2.68
N PRO A 259 11.87 26.58 -1.56
CA PRO A 259 12.21 25.99 -0.26
C PRO A 259 11.15 24.99 0.21
N ASP A 260 9.86 25.29 0.03
CA ASP A 260 8.78 24.40 0.42
C ASP A 260 8.81 23.09 -0.36
N TRP A 261 9.07 23.15 -1.67
CA TRP A 261 9.26 21.95 -2.49
C TRP A 261 10.41 21.06 -1.99
N ILE A 262 11.53 21.68 -1.64
CA ILE A 262 12.69 20.96 -1.08
C ILE A 262 12.35 20.37 0.29
N GLN A 263 11.57 21.06 1.11
CA GLN A 263 11.12 20.50 2.40
C GLN A 263 10.23 19.27 2.21
N TYR A 264 9.33 19.24 1.21
CA TYR A 264 8.59 18.04 0.85
C TYR A 264 9.52 16.88 0.50
N ILE A 265 10.55 17.13 -0.31
CA ILE A 265 11.57 16.11 -0.66
C ILE A 265 12.31 15.60 0.58
N LYS A 266 12.76 16.48 1.46
CA LYS A 266 13.43 16.12 2.71
C LYS A 266 12.52 15.28 3.61
N ASN A 267 11.26 15.68 3.74
CA ASN A 267 10.28 14.95 4.54
C ASN A 267 10.03 13.54 3.97
N SER A 268 9.87 13.44 2.65
CA SER A 268 9.67 12.19 1.94
C SER A 268 10.83 11.22 2.21
N ILE A 269 12.06 11.68 1.99
CA ILE A 269 13.26 10.87 2.21
C ILE A 269 13.47 10.50 3.68
N ALA A 270 13.29 11.44 4.61
CA ALA A 270 13.59 11.21 6.03
C ALA A 270 12.50 10.36 6.73
N LYS A 271 11.23 10.60 6.41
CA LYS A 271 10.10 10.02 7.17
C LYS A 271 9.55 8.73 6.58
N ILE A 272 9.67 8.57 5.24
CA ILE A 272 9.02 7.46 4.53
C ILE A 272 10.05 6.42 4.04
N ALA A 273 11.12 6.85 3.37
CA ALA A 273 12.07 5.94 2.75
C ALA A 273 12.61 4.82 3.68
N PRO A 274 12.92 5.04 4.97
CA PRO A 274 13.42 3.98 5.85
C PRO A 274 12.48 2.78 5.97
N ASP A 275 11.17 3.03 5.98
CA ASP A 275 10.15 2.01 6.21
C ASP A 275 9.86 1.16 4.97
N TYR A 276 10.26 1.65 3.78
CA TYR A 276 9.97 1.00 2.48
C TYR A 276 11.24 0.47 1.79
N THR A 277 12.29 0.21 2.56
CA THR A 277 13.50 -0.44 2.04
C THR A 277 13.35 -1.95 2.00
N MET A 278 14.04 -2.59 1.05
CA MET A 278 14.12 -4.06 0.98
C MET A 278 14.74 -4.65 2.25
N LYS A 279 15.71 -3.96 2.86
CA LYS A 279 16.36 -4.42 4.10
C LYS A 279 15.33 -4.55 5.23
N ARG A 280 14.52 -3.51 5.48
CA ARG A 280 13.49 -3.54 6.53
C ARG A 280 12.47 -4.66 6.26
N MET A 281 12.02 -4.81 5.01
CA MET A 281 11.08 -5.87 4.63
C MET A 281 11.67 -7.27 4.89
N LEU A 282 12.92 -7.50 4.52
CA LEU A 282 13.58 -8.79 4.75
C LEU A 282 13.75 -9.08 6.24
N ASP A 283 14.17 -8.10 7.03
CA ASP A 283 14.31 -8.25 8.48
C ASP A 283 12.96 -8.65 9.13
N ASP A 284 11.87 -7.99 8.74
CA ASP A 284 10.52 -8.35 9.20
C ASP A 284 10.12 -9.77 8.78
N TYR A 285 10.47 -10.19 7.56
CA TYR A 285 10.14 -11.54 7.07
C TYR A 285 10.97 -12.61 7.76
N GLU A 286 12.25 -12.37 8.00
CA GLU A 286 13.11 -13.28 8.75
C GLU A 286 12.61 -13.45 10.19
N ASP A 287 12.33 -12.35 10.88
CA ASP A 287 11.89 -12.38 12.29
C ASP A 287 10.48 -12.95 12.44
N ARG A 288 9.54 -12.50 11.62
CA ARG A 288 8.12 -12.88 11.77
C ARG A 288 7.79 -14.25 11.21
N PHE A 289 8.48 -14.69 10.14
CA PHE A 289 8.09 -15.88 9.38
C PHE A 289 9.24 -16.88 9.21
N TYR A 290 10.35 -16.52 8.58
CA TYR A 290 11.30 -17.49 8.07
C TYR A 290 11.97 -18.29 9.19
N HIS A 291 12.47 -17.67 10.23
CA HIS A 291 13.09 -18.36 11.35
C HIS A 291 12.09 -19.26 12.10
N LYS A 292 10.88 -18.77 12.34
CA LYS A 292 9.81 -19.52 12.99
C LYS A 292 9.38 -20.73 12.16
N LEU A 293 9.19 -20.53 10.86
CA LEU A 293 8.82 -21.60 9.93
C LEU A 293 9.93 -22.63 9.75
N ALA A 294 11.19 -22.19 9.67
CA ALA A 294 12.33 -23.11 9.59
C ALA A 294 12.44 -23.99 10.84
N THR A 295 12.31 -23.40 12.03
CA THR A 295 12.30 -24.13 13.30
C THR A 295 11.11 -25.10 13.34
N ARG A 296 9.91 -24.66 12.98
CA ARG A 296 8.72 -25.52 12.95
C ARG A 296 8.86 -26.64 11.92
N SER A 297 9.39 -26.34 10.74
CA SER A 297 9.66 -27.34 9.71
C SER A 297 10.64 -28.42 10.18
N ALA A 298 11.74 -28.01 10.81
CA ALA A 298 12.72 -28.94 11.37
C ALA A 298 12.08 -29.85 12.44
N HIS A 299 11.27 -29.28 13.33
CA HIS A 299 10.55 -30.04 14.35
C HIS A 299 9.57 -31.07 13.75
N ILE A 300 8.75 -30.65 12.79
CA ILE A 300 7.75 -31.53 12.15
C ILE A 300 8.40 -32.63 11.31
N SER A 301 9.54 -32.34 10.64
CA SER A 301 10.21 -33.30 9.78
C SER A 301 11.15 -34.28 10.56
N ALA A 302 11.38 -34.01 11.81
CA ALA A 302 12.21 -34.89 12.65
C ALA A 302 11.64 -36.32 12.71
N ASN A 303 12.54 -37.31 12.93
CA ASN A 303 12.15 -38.69 13.06
C ASN A 303 11.23 -39.22 11.94
N ASN A 304 11.56 -38.89 10.70
CA ASN A 304 10.77 -39.31 9.53
C ASN A 304 9.29 -38.83 9.60
N TYR A 305 9.10 -37.56 9.98
CA TYR A 305 7.76 -36.90 10.05
C TYR A 305 6.82 -37.53 11.11
N GLU A 306 7.38 -38.05 12.21
CA GLU A 306 6.58 -38.71 13.26
C GLU A 306 5.47 -37.79 13.80
N ILE A 307 5.80 -36.54 14.12
CA ILE A 307 4.85 -35.55 14.62
C ILE A 307 3.76 -35.24 13.56
N ALA A 308 4.15 -35.11 12.29
CA ALA A 308 3.17 -34.88 11.22
C ALA A 308 2.17 -36.03 11.07
N LYS A 309 2.65 -37.28 11.20
CA LYS A 309 1.79 -38.47 11.16
C LYS A 309 0.85 -38.53 12.36
N GLN A 310 1.36 -38.22 13.55
CA GLN A 310 0.53 -38.15 14.77
C GLN A 310 -0.55 -37.07 14.67
N LEU A 311 -0.21 -35.88 14.15
CA LEU A 311 -1.17 -34.80 13.91
C LEU A 311 -2.20 -35.18 12.87
N ALA A 312 -1.82 -35.87 11.80
CA ALA A 312 -2.77 -36.35 10.79
C ALA A 312 -3.75 -37.37 11.39
N ALA A 313 -3.23 -38.35 12.12
CA ALA A 313 -4.06 -39.36 12.80
C ALA A 313 -5.01 -38.73 13.83
N TRP A 314 -4.50 -37.76 14.60
CA TRP A 314 -5.33 -37.00 15.55
C TRP A 314 -6.45 -36.23 14.85
N LYS A 315 -6.17 -35.58 13.71
CA LYS A 315 -7.20 -34.86 12.94
C LYS A 315 -8.28 -35.79 12.40
N GLU A 316 -7.91 -36.97 11.93
CA GLU A 316 -8.85 -37.99 11.46
C GLU A 316 -9.72 -38.50 12.60
N GLU A 317 -9.12 -38.80 13.74
CA GLU A 317 -9.82 -39.25 14.94
C GLU A 317 -10.84 -38.19 15.41
N VAL A 318 -10.40 -36.94 15.54
CA VAL A 318 -11.29 -35.81 15.89
C VAL A 318 -12.44 -35.69 14.90
N ALA A 319 -12.17 -35.72 13.58
CA ALA A 319 -13.22 -35.61 12.57
C ALA A 319 -14.23 -36.72 12.60
N GLN A 320 -13.82 -37.96 12.94
CA GLN A 320 -14.71 -39.12 13.03
C GLN A 320 -15.62 -39.09 14.26
N HIS A 321 -15.10 -38.59 15.39
CA HIS A 321 -15.76 -38.66 16.69
C HIS A 321 -16.26 -37.30 17.22
N TRP A 322 -16.12 -36.24 16.43
CA TRP A 322 -16.48 -34.89 16.88
C TRP A 322 -17.91 -34.75 17.38
N ASP A 323 -18.84 -35.39 16.69
CA ASP A 323 -20.28 -35.33 17.03
C ASP A 323 -20.67 -36.25 18.21
N SER A 324 -19.71 -37.01 18.76
CA SER A 324 -20.02 -37.91 19.89
C SER A 324 -20.02 -37.18 21.23
N PHE A 325 -19.30 -36.11 21.43
CA PHE A 325 -19.27 -35.42 22.70
C PHE A 325 -20.58 -34.70 23.02
N GLN A 326 -20.93 -34.63 24.31
CA GLN A 326 -22.14 -33.98 24.79
C GLN A 326 -21.84 -33.03 25.93
N VAL A 327 -22.50 -31.86 25.91
CA VAL A 327 -22.50 -30.92 27.05
C VAL A 327 -23.53 -31.42 28.05
N GLU A 328 -23.08 -32.00 29.17
CA GLU A 328 -23.96 -32.51 30.22
C GLU A 328 -24.57 -31.40 31.07
N SER A 329 -23.76 -30.39 31.42
CA SER A 329 -24.23 -29.23 32.17
C SER A 329 -23.47 -27.98 31.86
N PHE A 330 -24.17 -26.86 31.86
CA PHE A 330 -23.64 -25.53 31.77
C PHE A 330 -24.37 -24.64 32.77
N THR A 331 -23.68 -24.10 33.78
CA THR A 331 -24.29 -23.33 34.86
C THR A 331 -23.50 -22.06 35.12
N CYS A 332 -24.18 -21.02 35.56
CA CYS A 332 -23.59 -19.79 36.11
C CYS A 332 -24.03 -19.67 37.57
N ASP A 333 -23.16 -19.15 38.42
CA ASP A 333 -23.45 -18.89 39.85
C ASP A 333 -24.52 -17.83 40.07
N GLN A 334 -24.94 -17.13 39.00
CA GLN A 334 -25.93 -16.06 39.04
C GLN A 334 -26.94 -16.23 37.90
N ASP A 335 -28.17 -15.84 38.15
CA ASP A 335 -29.21 -15.80 37.15
C ASP A 335 -29.01 -14.63 36.17
N LEU A 336 -28.65 -14.95 34.95
CA LEU A 336 -28.44 -13.99 33.86
C LEU A 336 -29.69 -13.77 33.01
N THR A 337 -30.78 -14.46 33.28
CA THR A 337 -32.00 -14.43 32.45
C THR A 337 -32.82 -13.16 32.66
N VAL A 338 -32.72 -12.52 33.83
CA VAL A 338 -33.54 -11.37 34.21
C VAL A 338 -32.86 -10.03 33.92
N ASN A 339 -31.57 -9.88 34.24
CA ASN A 339 -30.89 -8.58 34.18
C ASN A 339 -29.55 -8.60 33.41
N GLY A 340 -29.22 -9.62 32.69
CA GLY A 340 -27.92 -9.71 32.03
C GLY A 340 -26.68 -9.49 32.92
N PRO A 341 -25.47 -9.57 32.40
CA PRO A 341 -24.24 -9.34 33.14
C PRO A 341 -24.06 -7.85 33.53
N VAL A 342 -23.65 -7.58 34.76
CA VAL A 342 -23.37 -6.23 35.27
C VAL A 342 -21.87 -5.97 35.22
N VAL A 343 -21.47 -4.80 34.70
CA VAL A 343 -20.06 -4.37 34.63
C VAL A 343 -19.46 -4.31 36.06
N GLY A 344 -18.25 -4.86 36.19
CA GLY A 344 -17.50 -4.90 37.43
C GLY A 344 -17.92 -6.01 38.40
N LYS A 345 -18.94 -6.82 38.08
CA LYS A 345 -19.38 -7.94 38.91
C LYS A 345 -18.76 -9.23 38.38
N GLU A 346 -18.27 -10.07 39.28
CA GLU A 346 -17.69 -11.38 38.94
C GLU A 346 -18.77 -12.44 38.71
N TYR A 347 -18.56 -13.27 37.69
CA TYR A 347 -19.41 -14.41 37.31
C TYR A 347 -18.58 -15.67 37.17
N ASN A 348 -19.08 -16.77 37.71
CA ASN A 348 -18.44 -18.09 37.63
C ASN A 348 -19.32 -19.02 36.81
N PHE A 349 -18.75 -19.46 35.70
CA PHE A 349 -19.37 -20.47 34.80
C PHE A 349 -18.75 -21.84 35.05
N ASN A 350 -19.58 -22.87 35.15
CA ASN A 350 -19.14 -24.25 35.21
C ASN A 350 -19.71 -24.99 34.01
N LEU A 351 -18.85 -25.76 33.33
CA LEU A 351 -19.18 -26.54 32.13
C LEU A 351 -18.71 -27.96 32.33
N VAL A 352 -19.60 -28.93 32.13
CA VAL A 352 -19.25 -30.35 32.13
C VAL A 352 -19.51 -30.91 30.73
N ILE A 353 -18.46 -31.50 30.16
CA ILE A 353 -18.51 -32.14 28.85
C ILE A 353 -18.20 -33.62 29.01
N ASP A 354 -19.08 -34.48 28.51
CA ASP A 354 -18.77 -35.91 28.29
C ASP A 354 -18.24 -36.06 26.86
N ARG A 355 -16.97 -36.43 26.73
CA ARG A 355 -16.33 -36.59 25.41
C ARG A 355 -16.64 -37.92 24.73
N HIS A 356 -17.28 -38.87 25.45
CA HIS A 356 -17.63 -40.20 24.92
C HIS A 356 -16.49 -40.87 24.15
N GLU A 357 -16.66 -41.05 22.83
CA GLU A 357 -15.70 -41.74 21.97
C GLU A 357 -14.52 -40.83 21.53
N LEU A 358 -14.65 -39.51 21.67
CA LEU A 358 -13.61 -38.56 21.26
C LEU A 358 -12.38 -38.72 22.16
N GLN A 359 -11.25 -39.09 21.58
CA GLN A 359 -9.98 -39.19 22.26
C GLN A 359 -9.27 -37.81 22.27
N GLY A 360 -8.59 -37.52 23.39
CA GLY A 360 -7.80 -36.30 23.50
C GLY A 360 -8.45 -35.20 24.32
N MET A 361 -7.85 -34.02 24.25
CA MET A 361 -8.25 -32.85 25.03
C MET A 361 -9.23 -31.97 24.29
N LEU A 362 -10.21 -31.46 25.03
CA LEU A 362 -11.09 -30.39 24.58
C LEU A 362 -10.75 -29.10 25.31
N GLY A 363 -10.85 -27.98 24.61
CA GLY A 363 -10.86 -26.65 25.18
C GLY A 363 -12.25 -26.05 25.07
N ALA A 364 -12.56 -25.12 25.97
CA ALA A 364 -13.77 -24.34 25.90
C ALA A 364 -13.46 -22.85 26.11
N GLU A 365 -14.17 -21.99 25.41
CA GLU A 365 -14.03 -20.54 25.61
C GLU A 365 -15.37 -19.81 25.47
N MET A 366 -15.47 -18.71 26.16
CA MET A 366 -16.53 -17.73 25.99
C MET A 366 -16.08 -16.67 24.97
N VAL A 367 -16.93 -16.35 24.02
CA VAL A 367 -16.71 -15.30 23.04
C VAL A 367 -17.75 -14.19 23.25
N VAL A 368 -17.25 -12.99 23.52
CA VAL A 368 -18.10 -11.79 23.60
C VAL A 368 -18.06 -11.07 22.25
N MET A 369 -19.25 -10.83 21.69
CA MET A 369 -19.41 -10.23 20.36
C MET A 369 -20.21 -8.94 20.47
N LYS A 370 -19.84 -7.95 19.64
CA LYS A 370 -20.57 -6.70 19.45
C LYS A 370 -21.19 -6.67 18.06
N GLU A 371 -22.43 -6.23 17.97
CA GLU A 371 -23.13 -6.05 16.71
C GLU A 371 -22.78 -4.66 16.13
N ASP A 372 -22.35 -4.61 14.86
CA ASP A 372 -22.26 -3.39 14.09
C ASP A 372 -23.69 -2.96 13.72
N PRO A 373 -24.18 -1.80 14.17
CA PRO A 373 -25.57 -1.37 13.95
C PRO A 373 -25.89 -1.07 12.48
N GLU A 374 -24.88 -0.77 11.65
CA GLU A 374 -25.09 -0.45 10.25
C GLU A 374 -25.05 -1.70 9.35
N LYS A 375 -24.18 -2.66 9.68
CA LYS A 375 -23.94 -3.86 8.86
C LYS A 375 -24.66 -5.09 9.38
N HIS A 376 -25.23 -5.05 10.58
CA HIS A 376 -25.82 -6.20 11.26
C HIS A 376 -24.89 -7.41 11.36
N THR A 377 -23.56 -7.17 11.40
CA THR A 377 -22.55 -8.21 11.54
C THR A 377 -22.06 -8.28 12.98
N LEU A 378 -21.81 -9.51 13.46
CA LEU A 378 -21.23 -9.74 14.78
C LEU A 378 -19.71 -9.83 14.66
N SER A 379 -19.01 -9.02 15.46
CA SER A 379 -17.55 -9.06 15.56
C SER A 379 -17.13 -9.43 16.98
N PRO A 380 -16.21 -10.40 17.14
CA PRO A 380 -15.69 -10.73 18.47
C PRO A 380 -14.86 -9.57 19.00
N ILE A 381 -15.12 -9.19 20.25
CA ILE A 381 -14.39 -8.13 20.95
C ILE A 381 -13.54 -8.66 22.09
N ASN A 382 -13.91 -9.81 22.66
CA ASN A 382 -13.15 -10.45 23.72
C ASN A 382 -13.40 -11.97 23.73
N THR A 383 -12.40 -12.73 24.21
CA THR A 383 -12.50 -14.17 24.48
C THR A 383 -11.94 -14.50 25.86
N ALA A 384 -12.56 -15.43 26.55
CA ALA A 384 -12.09 -15.90 27.84
C ALA A 384 -12.09 -17.44 27.86
N GLN A 385 -10.95 -18.02 28.21
CA GLN A 385 -10.74 -19.47 28.22
C GLN A 385 -11.28 -20.08 29.51
N PHE A 386 -11.94 -21.24 29.40
CA PHE A 386 -12.27 -22.08 30.53
C PHE A 386 -11.04 -22.86 30.98
N GLU A 387 -10.83 -22.94 32.27
CA GLU A 387 -9.80 -23.77 32.88
C GLU A 387 -10.34 -25.19 33.11
N LEU A 388 -9.60 -26.21 32.70
CA LEU A 388 -9.91 -27.60 33.02
C LEU A 388 -9.55 -27.86 34.48
N MET A 389 -10.56 -28.05 35.33
CA MET A 389 -10.39 -28.26 36.77
C MET A 389 -10.08 -29.71 37.12
N LYS A 390 -10.75 -30.65 36.43
CA LYS A 390 -10.54 -32.11 36.62
C LYS A 390 -11.05 -32.90 35.42
N GLU A 391 -10.57 -34.14 35.36
CA GLU A 391 -11.05 -35.17 34.42
C GLU A 391 -11.46 -36.41 35.20
N GLU A 392 -12.63 -36.93 34.96
CA GLU A 392 -13.18 -38.13 35.58
C GLU A 392 -13.76 -39.09 34.50
N GLY A 393 -13.01 -40.09 34.10
CA GLY A 393 -13.38 -40.97 32.98
C GLY A 393 -13.47 -40.21 31.67
N SER A 394 -14.62 -40.20 31.03
CA SER A 394 -14.90 -39.45 29.81
C SER A 394 -15.30 -37.98 30.08
N LYS A 395 -15.50 -37.61 31.35
CA LYS A 395 -16.02 -36.28 31.72
C LYS A 395 -14.94 -35.28 32.01
N LEU A 396 -15.07 -34.10 31.39
CA LEU A 396 -14.19 -32.95 31.56
C LEU A 396 -14.97 -31.85 32.29
N PHE A 397 -14.39 -31.33 33.40
CA PHE A 397 -15.00 -30.30 34.22
C PHE A 397 -14.22 -29.00 34.07
N PHE A 398 -14.88 -28.03 33.50
CA PHE A 398 -14.30 -26.72 33.22
C PHE A 398 -14.91 -25.62 34.09
N LYS A 399 -14.12 -24.61 34.41
CA LYS A 399 -14.54 -23.38 35.09
C LYS A 399 -14.02 -22.14 34.36
N LEU A 400 -14.86 -21.13 34.29
CA LEU A 400 -14.48 -19.78 33.86
C LEU A 400 -14.92 -18.77 34.90
N THR A 401 -14.01 -17.95 35.39
CA THR A 401 -14.30 -16.76 36.19
C THR A 401 -14.06 -15.52 35.33
N THR A 402 -15.04 -14.66 35.19
CA THR A 402 -14.94 -13.46 34.34
C THR A 402 -15.68 -12.28 34.93
N THR A 403 -15.19 -11.07 34.64
CA THR A 403 -15.81 -9.80 35.08
C THR A 403 -15.99 -8.91 33.85
N PRO A 404 -17.23 -8.60 33.42
CA PRO A 404 -17.49 -7.68 32.34
C PRO A 404 -16.86 -6.31 32.58
N SER A 405 -16.12 -5.78 31.60
CA SER A 405 -15.42 -4.50 31.66
C SER A 405 -16.13 -3.38 30.88
N GLU A 406 -17.05 -3.72 29.99
CA GLU A 406 -17.72 -2.76 29.11
C GLU A 406 -19.23 -2.90 29.20
N ALA A 407 -19.92 -1.76 29.21
CA ALA A 407 -21.37 -1.70 29.11
C ALA A 407 -21.82 -1.67 27.65
N GLY A 408 -23.02 -2.17 27.38
CA GLY A 408 -23.63 -2.14 26.05
C GLY A 408 -24.33 -3.44 25.68
N ASN A 409 -24.90 -3.49 24.48
CA ASN A 409 -25.51 -4.71 23.95
C ASN A 409 -24.44 -5.62 23.36
N HIS A 410 -24.14 -6.70 24.08
CA HIS A 410 -23.22 -7.73 23.66
C HIS A 410 -23.95 -9.06 23.49
N LYS A 411 -23.51 -9.86 22.53
CA LYS A 411 -23.90 -11.26 22.42
C LYS A 411 -22.78 -12.14 22.96
N ILE A 412 -23.11 -13.10 23.77
CA ILE A 412 -22.16 -14.05 24.37
C ILE A 412 -22.43 -15.42 23.74
N GLY A 413 -21.38 -16.00 23.20
CA GLY A 413 -21.38 -17.37 22.71
C GLY A 413 -20.34 -18.20 23.44
N PHE A 414 -20.55 -19.51 23.48
CA PHE A 414 -19.59 -20.47 24.01
C PHE A 414 -19.21 -21.43 22.93
N ARG A 415 -17.94 -21.77 22.82
CA ARG A 415 -17.46 -22.75 21.85
C ARG A 415 -16.54 -23.76 22.51
N VAL A 416 -16.66 -24.99 22.05
CA VAL A 416 -15.77 -26.09 22.38
C VAL A 416 -14.90 -26.36 21.17
N TYR A 417 -13.65 -26.73 21.38
CA TYR A 417 -12.71 -27.00 20.31
C TYR A 417 -11.72 -28.09 20.73
N PRO A 418 -11.18 -28.87 19.76
CA PRO A 418 -10.18 -29.87 20.08
C PRO A 418 -8.83 -29.21 20.34
N VAL A 419 -8.09 -29.75 21.30
CA VAL A 419 -6.76 -29.25 21.68
C VAL A 419 -5.71 -30.31 21.41
N ASN A 420 -4.66 -29.92 20.72
CA ASN A 420 -3.44 -30.71 20.53
C ASN A 420 -2.24 -29.91 21.09
N LYS A 421 -1.24 -30.63 21.61
CA LYS A 421 -0.06 -30.02 22.19
C LYS A 421 0.92 -29.48 21.13
N GLU A 422 0.80 -29.99 19.90
CA GLU A 422 1.61 -29.61 18.74
C GLU A 422 0.87 -28.61 17.86
#